data_4ad6d6c449a41e13b87e4c515e7bb440
#
_entry.id   4ad6d6c449a41e13b87e4c515e7bb440
#
_cell.length_a   1.000
_cell.length_b   1.000
_cell.length_c   1.000
_cell.angle_alpha   90.00
_cell.angle_beta   90.00
_cell.angle_gamma   90.00
#
_symmetry.space_group_name_H-M   'P 1'
#
loop_
_entity.id
_entity.type
_entity.pdbx_description
1 polymer ?
#
loop_
_entity_poly.entity_id
_entity_poly.type
_entity_poly.pdbx_seq_one_letter_code
_entity_poly.pdbx_strand_id
1 'polypeptide(L)'
;MFLTKNMTDEFRQQFQADGQKKVAQHATVKNGIHASSQNVEAIVKNPPVYSIDLEHGKVANQKQSGRCWMFAALNTFRHKIFNEFKLEEFELSQSYTFFWDKYEKANFFHENILKTAHEPITSRNVAFLLQTPQQDGGQWDMIVSIFNKYGVVPKAVMPESFSSSASAELNKYLNKKLREDAKILRDLVAGGATEEKILEVRKQLMKEVYDLLAISLGTPPEVFDFSYRDKDKEYHHYENLTPQTFYKQFVGLDLDQYVSIINAPTADKPYNRSYTVEMLGNVVGGTPVKYLNVEMDTFKKLAIQQLEQGESIWFGCDVGQFSGRDTGLMAMDHYDLKGLLGLDFKLSKADRLEYGESLMTHAMVLTGVDLVNGKPTRWKVENSWGEKSGVDGFWMMSDEWMDEFTYQIVVRKEFLTAEQLAAFDSEPIVLAPWDPMGSLA
;
A
#
# COMPACT_ATOMS: atom_id res chain seq x y z
N MET A 1 4.40 -25.77 -31.35
CA MET A 1 3.20 -26.07 -32.16
C MET A 1 2.95 -24.89 -33.09
N PHE A 2 2.77 -25.14 -34.40
CA PHE A 2 2.35 -24.10 -35.33
C PHE A 2 0.82 -24.05 -35.39
N LEU A 3 0.22 -22.89 -35.21
CA LEU A 3 -1.22 -22.70 -35.42
C LEU A 3 -1.53 -22.75 -36.92
N THR A 4 -2.33 -23.72 -37.32
CA THR A 4 -2.72 -23.88 -38.74
C THR A 4 -4.13 -23.32 -38.97
N LYS A 5 -4.42 -22.99 -40.22
CA LYS A 5 -5.77 -22.54 -40.61
C LYS A 5 -6.84 -23.59 -40.27
N ASN A 6 -6.55 -24.88 -40.48
CA ASN A 6 -7.49 -25.96 -40.18
C ASN A 6 -7.85 -25.99 -38.68
N MET A 7 -6.86 -25.83 -37.78
CA MET A 7 -7.12 -25.77 -36.33
C MET A 7 -8.03 -24.59 -35.96
N THR A 8 -7.74 -23.40 -36.52
CA THR A 8 -8.56 -22.22 -36.22
C THR A 8 -9.96 -22.31 -36.82
N ASP A 9 -10.13 -22.94 -37.97
CA ASP A 9 -11.44 -23.18 -38.57
C ASP A 9 -12.26 -24.20 -37.76
N GLU A 10 -11.63 -25.23 -37.22
CA GLU A 10 -12.24 -26.19 -36.30
C GLU A 10 -12.69 -25.51 -35.00
N PHE A 11 -11.82 -24.71 -34.36
CA PHE A 11 -12.18 -23.97 -33.14
C PHE A 11 -13.33 -22.99 -33.40
N ARG A 12 -13.36 -22.33 -34.55
CA ARG A 12 -14.44 -21.45 -34.94
C ARG A 12 -15.76 -22.22 -35.08
N GLN A 13 -15.74 -23.36 -35.74
CA GLN A 13 -16.93 -24.24 -35.90
C GLN A 13 -17.47 -24.69 -34.55
N GLN A 14 -16.58 -25.18 -33.66
CA GLN A 14 -16.97 -25.60 -32.30
C GLN A 14 -17.57 -24.41 -31.51
N PHE A 15 -16.95 -23.25 -31.55
CA PHE A 15 -17.48 -22.04 -30.90
C PHE A 15 -18.86 -21.65 -31.45
N GLN A 16 -19.02 -21.67 -32.78
CA GLN A 16 -20.29 -21.30 -33.44
C GLN A 16 -21.43 -22.30 -33.18
N ALA A 17 -21.11 -23.57 -32.90
CA ALA A 17 -22.09 -24.56 -32.56
C ALA A 17 -22.61 -24.45 -31.11
N ASP A 18 -21.88 -23.74 -30.24
CA ASP A 18 -22.22 -23.52 -28.82
C ASP A 18 -23.12 -22.29 -28.65
N GLY A 19 -24.42 -22.52 -28.43
CA GLY A 19 -25.39 -21.43 -28.24
C GLY A 19 -25.14 -20.61 -26.98
N GLN A 20 -24.63 -21.20 -25.89
CA GLN A 20 -24.34 -20.49 -24.63
C GLN A 20 -23.15 -19.55 -24.84
N LYS A 21 -22.09 -20.01 -25.50
CA LYS A 21 -20.93 -19.17 -25.82
C LYS A 21 -21.29 -17.99 -26.74
N LYS A 22 -22.27 -18.15 -27.63
CA LYS A 22 -22.76 -17.04 -28.45
C LYS A 22 -23.50 -15.99 -27.63
N VAL A 23 -24.35 -16.39 -26.69
CA VAL A 23 -25.01 -15.46 -25.78
C VAL A 23 -23.99 -14.72 -24.93
N ALA A 24 -23.03 -15.44 -24.36
CA ALA A 24 -21.91 -14.87 -23.61
C ALA A 24 -21.09 -13.88 -24.47
N GLN A 25 -20.80 -14.25 -25.72
CA GLN A 25 -20.11 -13.37 -26.67
C GLN A 25 -20.88 -12.05 -26.91
N HIS A 26 -22.19 -12.13 -27.17
CA HIS A 26 -22.99 -10.92 -27.41
C HIS A 26 -23.00 -9.99 -26.19
N ALA A 27 -23.15 -10.54 -24.99
CA ALA A 27 -23.13 -9.79 -23.75
C ALA A 27 -21.75 -9.14 -23.52
N THR A 28 -20.69 -9.92 -23.66
CA THR A 28 -19.32 -9.49 -23.34
C THR A 28 -18.75 -8.51 -24.35
N VAL A 29 -19.00 -8.72 -25.65
CA VAL A 29 -18.53 -7.78 -26.70
C VAL A 29 -19.13 -6.37 -26.50
N LYS A 30 -20.36 -6.29 -25.98
CA LYS A 30 -21.04 -5.01 -25.74
C LYS A 30 -20.64 -4.37 -24.41
N ASN A 31 -20.54 -5.16 -23.32
CA ASN A 31 -20.50 -4.63 -21.96
C ASN A 31 -19.14 -4.88 -21.25
N GLY A 32 -18.27 -5.69 -21.83
CA GLY A 32 -17.02 -6.14 -21.18
C GLY A 32 -17.22 -7.38 -20.28
N ILE A 33 -16.12 -7.98 -19.86
CA ILE A 33 -16.12 -9.24 -19.09
C ILE A 33 -16.73 -9.02 -17.71
N HIS A 34 -16.28 -8.04 -16.96
CA HIS A 34 -16.72 -7.80 -15.57
C HIS A 34 -18.23 -7.53 -15.49
N ALA A 35 -18.74 -6.60 -16.30
CA ALA A 35 -20.18 -6.30 -16.29
C ALA A 35 -21.06 -7.48 -16.75
N SER A 36 -20.52 -8.39 -17.59
CA SER A 36 -21.25 -9.56 -18.07
C SER A 36 -21.19 -10.76 -17.12
N SER A 37 -20.24 -10.76 -16.18
CA SER A 37 -20.06 -11.84 -15.19
C SER A 37 -20.42 -11.44 -13.77
N GLN A 38 -20.82 -10.18 -13.54
CA GLN A 38 -21.16 -9.68 -12.20
C GLN A 38 -22.27 -10.52 -11.56
N ASN A 39 -22.01 -11.01 -10.35
CA ASN A 39 -22.92 -11.86 -9.59
C ASN A 39 -23.64 -11.03 -8.53
N VAL A 40 -24.93 -10.76 -8.76
CA VAL A 40 -25.78 -10.00 -7.82
C VAL A 40 -25.98 -10.74 -6.48
N GLU A 41 -25.99 -12.08 -6.49
CA GLU A 41 -26.12 -12.85 -5.25
C GLU A 41 -24.95 -12.65 -4.30
N ALA A 42 -23.75 -12.40 -4.82
CA ALA A 42 -22.59 -12.09 -4.00
C ALA A 42 -22.77 -10.80 -3.21
N ILE A 43 -23.43 -9.79 -3.79
CA ILE A 43 -23.77 -8.53 -3.11
C ILE A 43 -24.76 -8.78 -1.97
N VAL A 44 -25.79 -9.59 -2.23
CA VAL A 44 -26.83 -9.92 -1.23
C VAL A 44 -26.25 -10.70 -0.03
N LYS A 45 -25.28 -11.57 -0.29
CA LYS A 45 -24.59 -12.38 0.76
C LYS A 45 -23.68 -11.54 1.67
N ASN A 46 -23.22 -10.37 1.21
CA ASN A 46 -22.26 -9.53 1.91
C ASN A 46 -22.86 -8.17 2.29
N PRO A 47 -23.90 -8.10 3.17
CA PRO A 47 -24.46 -6.84 3.60
C PRO A 47 -23.43 -6.05 4.45
N PRO A 48 -23.46 -4.70 4.44
CA PRO A 48 -22.53 -3.85 5.19
C PRO A 48 -22.92 -3.75 6.68
N VAL A 49 -22.99 -4.89 7.36
CA VAL A 49 -23.31 -5.00 8.79
C VAL A 49 -22.26 -5.84 9.49
N TYR A 50 -21.73 -5.36 10.60
CA TYR A 50 -20.58 -5.94 11.28
C TYR A 50 -20.84 -6.04 12.78
N SER A 51 -20.32 -7.09 13.43
CA SER A 51 -20.42 -7.27 14.88
C SER A 51 -19.42 -6.38 15.64
N ILE A 52 -18.30 -6.04 15.00
CA ILE A 52 -17.33 -5.05 15.45
C ILE A 52 -17.24 -3.99 14.35
N ASP A 53 -17.56 -2.74 14.68
CA ASP A 53 -17.60 -1.62 13.74
C ASP A 53 -17.04 -0.38 14.45
N LEU A 54 -15.84 0.05 14.07
CA LEU A 54 -15.18 1.19 14.68
C LEU A 54 -15.75 2.51 14.15
N GLU A 55 -15.87 3.51 15.02
CA GLU A 55 -16.21 4.87 14.59
C GLU A 55 -15.15 5.41 13.63
N HIS A 56 -15.62 6.06 12.58
CA HIS A 56 -14.78 6.63 11.53
C HIS A 56 -15.33 7.99 11.07
N GLY A 57 -14.46 8.81 10.49
CA GLY A 57 -14.85 10.04 9.82
C GLY A 57 -15.16 9.81 8.33
N LYS A 58 -15.29 10.90 7.57
CA LYS A 58 -15.42 10.84 6.11
C LYS A 58 -14.19 10.22 5.46
N VAL A 59 -14.42 9.44 4.42
CA VAL A 59 -13.35 8.75 3.69
C VAL A 59 -12.51 9.74 2.87
N ALA A 60 -11.20 9.63 3.01
CA ALA A 60 -10.24 10.44 2.25
C ALA A 60 -10.17 10.04 0.76
N ASN A 61 -9.57 10.88 -0.08
CA ASN A 61 -9.44 10.62 -1.50
C ASN A 61 -8.03 10.91 -2.02
N GLN A 62 -7.28 9.84 -2.35
CA GLN A 62 -5.93 9.91 -2.90
C GLN A 62 -5.85 10.43 -4.35
N LYS A 63 -7.02 10.59 -5.00
CA LYS A 63 -7.14 11.05 -6.39
C LYS A 63 -6.33 10.16 -7.36
N GLN A 64 -5.52 10.79 -8.24
CA GLN A 64 -4.71 10.12 -9.27
C GLN A 64 -3.25 9.99 -8.80
N SER A 65 -3.04 9.39 -7.63
CA SER A 65 -1.71 9.14 -7.06
C SER A 65 -1.63 7.75 -6.43
N GLY A 66 -0.45 7.15 -6.39
CA GLY A 66 -0.19 5.85 -5.76
C GLY A 66 0.11 5.95 -4.27
N ARG A 67 -0.56 6.85 -3.52
CA ARG A 67 -0.30 7.12 -2.10
C ARG A 67 -1.20 6.34 -1.14
N CYS A 68 -1.84 5.25 -1.59
CA CYS A 68 -2.79 4.49 -0.78
C CYS A 68 -2.21 4.08 0.58
N TRP A 69 -0.99 3.56 0.60
CA TRP A 69 -0.28 3.14 1.81
C TRP A 69 -0.13 4.26 2.85
N MET A 70 0.12 5.47 2.37
CA MET A 70 0.25 6.69 3.16
C MET A 70 -1.12 7.18 3.66
N PHE A 71 -2.14 7.16 2.80
CA PHE A 71 -3.52 7.46 3.20
C PHE A 71 -4.02 6.49 4.25
N ALA A 72 -3.80 5.18 4.06
CA ALA A 72 -4.17 4.16 5.01
C ALA A 72 -3.52 4.40 6.39
N ALA A 73 -2.21 4.68 6.45
CA ALA A 73 -1.52 4.95 7.71
C ALA A 73 -2.03 6.23 8.39
N LEU A 74 -2.19 7.32 7.65
CA LEU A 74 -2.72 8.57 8.19
C LEU A 74 -4.19 8.43 8.66
N ASN A 75 -4.97 7.55 8.03
CA ASN A 75 -6.33 7.26 8.45
C ASN A 75 -6.36 6.47 9.76
N THR A 76 -5.47 5.51 10.00
CA THR A 76 -5.39 4.82 11.30
C THR A 76 -5.10 5.82 12.44
N PHE A 77 -4.21 6.79 12.22
CA PHE A 77 -3.93 7.84 13.21
C PHE A 77 -5.08 8.82 13.38
N ARG A 78 -5.78 9.13 12.30
CA ARG A 78 -6.98 9.97 12.32
C ARG A 78 -8.06 9.38 13.21
N HIS A 79 -8.30 8.07 13.17
CA HIS A 79 -9.28 7.41 14.04
C HIS A 79 -8.96 7.63 15.52
N LYS A 80 -7.68 7.53 15.92
CA LYS A 80 -7.25 7.84 17.28
C LYS A 80 -7.51 9.31 17.64
N ILE A 81 -7.13 10.25 16.77
CA ILE A 81 -7.32 11.68 16.98
C ILE A 81 -8.82 12.02 17.14
N PHE A 82 -9.70 11.44 16.32
CA PHE A 82 -11.14 11.63 16.45
C PHE A 82 -11.68 11.23 17.82
N ASN A 83 -11.25 10.07 18.31
CA ASN A 83 -11.73 9.55 19.58
C ASN A 83 -11.19 10.36 20.76
N GLU A 84 -9.90 10.70 20.77
CA GLU A 84 -9.27 11.41 21.90
C GLU A 84 -9.64 12.90 21.96
N PHE A 85 -9.72 13.57 20.81
CA PHE A 85 -9.96 15.03 20.73
C PHE A 85 -11.38 15.40 20.31
N LYS A 86 -12.28 14.42 20.18
CA LYS A 86 -13.70 14.60 19.83
C LYS A 86 -13.90 15.44 18.57
N LEU A 87 -13.06 15.24 17.55
CA LEU A 87 -13.15 16.00 16.31
C LEU A 87 -14.26 15.44 15.41
N GLU A 88 -15.02 16.31 14.71
CA GLU A 88 -16.04 15.88 13.72
C GLU A 88 -15.41 15.66 12.34
N GLU A 89 -14.53 16.56 11.92
CA GLU A 89 -13.85 16.49 10.63
C GLU A 89 -12.38 16.88 10.80
N PHE A 90 -11.49 15.97 10.44
CA PHE A 90 -10.05 16.21 10.51
C PHE A 90 -9.32 15.29 9.52
N GLU A 91 -8.29 15.82 8.89
CA GLU A 91 -7.34 15.03 8.13
C GLU A 91 -5.91 15.50 8.41
N LEU A 92 -4.99 14.54 8.48
CA LEU A 92 -3.55 14.80 8.42
C LEU A 92 -3.13 15.09 6.98
N SER A 93 -2.06 15.85 6.79
CA SER A 93 -1.57 16.23 5.46
C SER A 93 -0.85 15.07 4.79
N GLN A 94 -1.45 14.52 3.76
CA GLN A 94 -0.81 13.55 2.89
C GLN A 94 0.26 14.22 1.99
N SER A 95 0.08 15.50 1.63
CA SER A 95 1.04 16.27 0.82
C SER A 95 2.36 16.49 1.55
N TYR A 96 2.31 16.76 2.87
CA TYR A 96 3.49 16.88 3.73
C TYR A 96 4.30 15.58 3.78
N THR A 97 3.62 14.48 4.09
CA THR A 97 4.24 13.15 4.14
C THR A 97 4.83 12.74 2.78
N PHE A 98 4.11 13.05 1.70
CA PHE A 98 4.52 12.76 0.33
C PHE A 98 5.78 13.53 -0.07
N PHE A 99 5.93 14.80 0.33
CA PHE A 99 7.13 15.59 0.08
C PHE A 99 8.37 14.89 0.65
N TRP A 100 8.32 14.52 1.92
CA TRP A 100 9.44 13.89 2.60
C TRP A 100 9.73 12.48 2.09
N ASP A 101 8.69 11.70 1.79
CA ASP A 101 8.87 10.39 1.16
C ASP A 101 9.61 10.49 -0.18
N LYS A 102 9.20 11.41 -1.05
CA LYS A 102 9.87 11.63 -2.34
C LYS A 102 11.32 12.06 -2.18
N TYR A 103 11.58 12.97 -1.24
CA TYR A 103 12.91 13.45 -0.97
C TYR A 103 13.83 12.36 -0.43
N GLU A 104 13.34 11.60 0.52
CA GLU A 104 14.11 10.48 1.12
C GLU A 104 14.29 9.32 0.14
N LYS A 105 13.30 8.97 -0.65
CA LYS A 105 13.45 7.97 -1.72
C LYS A 105 14.51 8.35 -2.74
N ALA A 106 14.64 9.63 -3.09
CA ALA A 106 15.72 10.11 -3.96
C ALA A 106 17.09 9.88 -3.33
N ASN A 107 17.23 10.21 -2.03
CA ASN A 107 18.46 9.94 -1.27
C ASN A 107 18.76 8.45 -1.14
N PHE A 108 17.74 7.63 -0.87
CA PHE A 108 17.85 6.17 -0.79
C PHE A 108 18.25 5.54 -2.13
N PHE A 109 17.72 6.07 -3.24
CA PHE A 109 18.12 5.68 -4.59
C PHE A 109 19.59 5.99 -4.85
N HIS A 110 20.07 7.21 -4.52
CA HIS A 110 21.49 7.58 -4.64
C HIS A 110 22.38 6.64 -3.85
N GLU A 111 21.99 6.26 -2.64
CA GLU A 111 22.72 5.31 -1.81
C GLU A 111 22.85 3.94 -2.49
N ASN A 112 21.75 3.41 -3.01
CA ASN A 112 21.76 2.11 -3.70
C ASN A 112 22.53 2.15 -5.03
N ILE A 113 22.50 3.27 -5.74
CA ILE A 113 23.33 3.48 -6.94
C ILE A 113 24.82 3.48 -6.61
N LEU A 114 25.22 4.10 -5.48
CA LEU A 114 26.61 4.09 -5.04
C LEU A 114 27.05 2.70 -4.59
N LYS A 115 26.21 1.96 -3.84
CA LYS A 115 26.47 0.57 -3.43
C LYS A 115 26.69 -0.36 -4.63
N THR A 116 25.97 -0.15 -5.73
CA THR A 116 26.03 -0.95 -6.96
C THR A 116 26.92 -0.34 -8.03
N ALA A 117 27.69 0.72 -7.73
CA ALA A 117 28.45 1.46 -8.71
C ALA A 117 29.50 0.63 -9.43
N HIS A 118 30.04 -0.42 -8.80
CA HIS A 118 31.02 -1.33 -9.39
C HIS A 118 30.39 -2.44 -10.25
N GLU A 119 29.09 -2.64 -10.16
CA GLU A 119 28.38 -3.61 -10.99
C GLU A 119 28.23 -3.10 -12.44
N PRO A 120 28.25 -3.98 -13.46
CA PRO A 120 27.94 -3.58 -14.83
C PRO A 120 26.54 -2.96 -14.93
N ILE A 121 26.33 -2.01 -15.85
CA ILE A 121 25.03 -1.38 -16.11
C ILE A 121 23.93 -2.41 -16.44
N THR A 122 24.32 -3.58 -16.94
CA THR A 122 23.43 -4.69 -17.31
C THR A 122 23.16 -5.66 -16.16
N SER A 123 23.73 -5.45 -14.97
CA SER A 123 23.43 -6.29 -13.82
C SER A 123 21.94 -6.17 -13.45
N ARG A 124 21.38 -7.23 -12.88
CA ARG A 124 19.96 -7.23 -12.49
C ARG A 124 19.65 -6.17 -11.44
N ASN A 125 20.54 -5.96 -10.46
CA ASN A 125 20.40 -4.94 -9.43
C ASN A 125 20.33 -3.53 -10.03
N VAL A 126 21.30 -3.17 -10.87
CA VAL A 126 21.34 -1.85 -11.53
C VAL A 126 20.13 -1.66 -12.45
N ALA A 127 19.78 -2.69 -13.22
CA ALA A 127 18.59 -2.64 -14.09
C ALA A 127 17.29 -2.42 -13.26
N PHE A 128 17.14 -3.12 -12.14
CA PHE A 128 16.03 -2.95 -11.22
C PHE A 128 15.93 -1.52 -10.69
N LEU A 129 17.03 -0.95 -10.17
CA LEU A 129 17.07 0.42 -9.68
C LEU A 129 16.74 1.45 -10.79
N LEU A 130 17.29 1.28 -11.98
CA LEU A 130 17.09 2.22 -13.09
C LEU A 130 15.72 2.09 -13.77
N GLN A 131 15.06 0.93 -13.65
CA GLN A 131 13.70 0.75 -14.19
C GLN A 131 12.72 1.72 -13.53
N THR A 132 12.76 1.79 -12.20
CA THR A 132 11.90 2.67 -11.41
C THR A 132 12.70 3.29 -10.27
N PRO A 133 13.43 4.41 -10.51
CA PRO A 133 14.26 5.04 -9.49
C PRO A 133 13.49 5.41 -8.22
N GLN A 134 12.24 5.81 -8.38
CA GLN A 134 11.28 6.00 -7.30
C GLN A 134 9.84 5.92 -7.82
N GLN A 135 8.90 5.61 -6.95
CA GLN A 135 7.46 5.57 -7.22
C GLN A 135 6.66 6.03 -6.00
N ASP A 136 5.34 6.15 -6.14
CA ASP A 136 4.47 6.64 -5.06
C ASP A 136 4.28 5.63 -3.93
N GLY A 137 4.22 4.34 -4.26
CA GLY A 137 3.92 3.27 -3.33
C GLY A 137 4.93 3.11 -2.20
N GLY A 138 4.56 2.40 -1.16
CA GLY A 138 5.41 2.15 0.00
C GLY A 138 4.88 1.05 0.92
N GLN A 139 5.60 0.87 2.02
CA GLN A 139 5.35 -0.12 3.07
C GLN A 139 5.16 0.58 4.42
N TRP A 140 4.56 -0.12 5.40
CA TRP A 140 4.37 0.44 6.74
C TRP A 140 5.65 0.98 7.39
N ASP A 141 6.75 0.22 7.39
CA ASP A 141 8.01 0.64 8.02
C ASP A 141 8.63 1.88 7.34
N MET A 142 8.29 2.12 6.07
CA MET A 142 8.67 3.35 5.36
C MET A 142 7.89 4.56 5.90
N ILE A 143 6.62 4.40 6.30
CA ILE A 143 5.85 5.44 7.01
C ILE A 143 6.45 5.69 8.40
N VAL A 144 6.76 4.64 9.14
CA VAL A 144 7.41 4.75 10.45
C VAL A 144 8.67 5.60 10.35
N SER A 145 9.52 5.34 9.36
CA SER A 145 10.74 6.10 9.11
C SER A 145 10.50 7.59 8.85
N ILE A 146 9.48 7.91 8.03
CA ILE A 146 9.12 9.31 7.74
C ILE A 146 8.58 10.01 8.98
N PHE A 147 7.68 9.38 9.73
CA PHE A 147 7.04 10.02 10.88
C PHE A 147 8.01 10.22 12.04
N ASN A 148 8.87 9.25 12.31
CA ASN A 148 9.92 9.39 13.31
C ASN A 148 10.89 10.54 12.99
N LYS A 149 11.20 10.78 11.71
CA LYS A 149 12.13 11.81 11.29
C LYS A 149 11.48 13.19 11.13
N TYR A 150 10.29 13.25 10.55
CA TYR A 150 9.66 14.51 10.12
C TYR A 150 8.36 14.84 10.84
N GLY A 151 7.77 13.93 11.59
CA GLY A 151 6.45 14.14 12.20
C GLY A 151 5.31 14.22 11.17
N VAL A 152 4.21 14.82 11.57
CA VAL A 152 3.02 15.04 10.73
C VAL A 152 2.43 16.43 10.99
N VAL A 153 1.60 16.89 10.05
CA VAL A 153 0.90 18.18 10.19
C VAL A 153 -0.59 18.02 9.80
N PRO A 154 -1.48 18.92 10.28
CA PRO A 154 -2.85 18.99 9.79
C PRO A 154 -2.90 19.30 8.28
N LYS A 155 -3.89 18.78 7.57
CA LYS A 155 -4.08 19.03 6.14
C LYS A 155 -4.21 20.52 5.79
N ALA A 156 -4.82 21.31 6.68
CA ALA A 156 -4.97 22.75 6.49
C ALA A 156 -3.62 23.49 6.45
N VAL A 157 -2.58 22.94 7.09
CA VAL A 157 -1.24 23.56 7.17
C VAL A 157 -0.42 23.32 5.90
N MET A 158 -0.58 22.13 5.28
CA MET A 158 -0.01 21.82 3.97
C MET A 158 -1.05 21.08 3.13
N PRO A 159 -1.92 21.81 2.41
CA PRO A 159 -2.99 21.18 1.61
C PRO A 159 -2.43 20.48 0.36
N GLU A 160 -3.30 19.72 -0.30
CA GLU A 160 -2.98 19.07 -1.57
C GLU A 160 -2.65 20.11 -2.66
N SER A 161 -1.57 19.81 -3.41
CA SER A 161 -1.23 20.51 -4.65
C SER A 161 -1.79 19.76 -5.87
N PHE A 162 -1.65 20.34 -7.06
CA PHE A 162 -1.96 19.62 -8.30
C PHE A 162 -1.11 18.34 -8.41
N SER A 163 0.19 18.46 -8.18
CA SER A 163 1.14 17.34 -8.33
C SER A 163 1.00 16.27 -7.24
N SER A 164 0.53 16.59 -6.05
CA SER A 164 0.21 15.57 -5.05
C SER A 164 -1.08 14.82 -5.41
N SER A 165 -2.07 15.50 -6.01
CA SER A 165 -3.33 14.90 -6.44
C SER A 165 -3.25 14.17 -7.78
N ALA A 166 -2.25 14.46 -8.63
CA ALA A 166 -2.00 13.84 -9.93
C ALA A 166 -0.48 13.69 -10.15
N SER A 167 0.10 12.67 -9.52
CA SER A 167 1.55 12.52 -9.33
C SER A 167 2.34 12.06 -10.56
N ALA A 168 1.67 11.59 -11.60
CA ALA A 168 2.33 10.98 -12.76
C ALA A 168 3.38 11.90 -13.43
N GLU A 169 3.07 13.19 -13.58
CA GLU A 169 3.99 14.14 -14.19
C GLU A 169 5.21 14.43 -13.29
N LEU A 170 4.99 14.65 -12.00
CA LEU A 170 6.08 14.81 -11.02
C LEU A 170 6.99 13.58 -11.03
N ASN A 171 6.43 12.37 -10.97
CA ASN A 171 7.18 11.13 -11.01
C ASN A 171 8.00 10.98 -12.29
N LYS A 172 7.45 11.38 -13.45
CA LYS A 172 8.17 11.36 -14.72
C LYS A 172 9.44 12.21 -14.68
N TYR A 173 9.34 13.44 -14.21
CA TYR A 173 10.50 14.35 -14.17
C TYR A 173 11.49 13.98 -13.07
N LEU A 174 11.01 13.56 -11.90
CA LEU A 174 11.87 13.09 -10.82
C LEU A 174 12.65 11.83 -11.23
N ASN A 175 12.00 10.85 -11.87
CA ASN A 175 12.68 9.66 -12.38
C ASN A 175 13.68 9.97 -13.51
N LYS A 176 13.41 10.99 -14.34
CA LYS A 176 14.39 11.46 -15.32
C LYS A 176 15.62 12.03 -14.63
N LYS A 177 15.42 12.92 -13.66
CA LYS A 177 16.50 13.52 -12.85
C LYS A 177 17.33 12.44 -12.15
N LEU A 178 16.70 11.49 -11.47
CA LEU A 178 17.40 10.44 -10.75
C LEU A 178 18.23 9.51 -11.65
N ARG A 179 17.81 9.26 -12.89
CA ARG A 179 18.65 8.52 -13.86
C ARG A 179 19.87 9.32 -14.33
N GLU A 180 19.74 10.64 -14.47
CA GLU A 180 20.88 11.52 -14.74
C GLU A 180 21.86 11.52 -13.55
N ASP A 181 21.34 11.60 -12.32
CA ASP A 181 22.12 11.52 -11.09
C ASP A 181 22.87 10.19 -10.97
N ALA A 182 22.19 9.08 -11.27
CA ALA A 182 22.81 7.76 -11.26
C ALA A 182 24.02 7.70 -12.23
N LYS A 183 23.90 8.29 -13.43
CA LYS A 183 25.01 8.38 -14.38
C LYS A 183 26.17 9.18 -13.80
N ILE A 184 25.89 10.36 -13.24
CA ILE A 184 26.90 11.23 -12.62
C ILE A 184 27.63 10.51 -11.48
N LEU A 185 26.87 9.92 -10.54
CA LEU A 185 27.42 9.22 -9.38
C LEU A 185 28.28 8.02 -9.77
N ARG A 186 27.83 7.22 -10.73
CA ARG A 186 28.58 6.06 -11.24
C ARG A 186 29.86 6.48 -11.98
N ASP A 187 29.81 7.56 -12.74
CA ASP A 187 31.01 8.09 -13.44
C ASP A 187 32.04 8.61 -12.43
N LEU A 188 31.64 9.26 -11.34
CA LEU A 188 32.53 9.70 -10.27
C LEU A 188 33.25 8.51 -9.63
N VAL A 189 32.52 7.44 -9.29
CA VAL A 189 33.10 6.21 -8.74
C VAL A 189 34.07 5.56 -9.74
N ALA A 190 33.67 5.42 -11.00
CA ALA A 190 34.51 4.85 -12.05
C ALA A 190 35.76 5.67 -12.33
N GLY A 191 35.69 7.00 -12.16
CA GLY A 191 36.81 7.93 -12.27
C GLY A 191 37.71 8.00 -11.03
N GLY A 192 37.43 7.23 -9.96
CA GLY A 192 38.21 7.21 -8.73
C GLY A 192 38.08 8.48 -7.90
N ALA A 193 36.93 9.17 -7.94
CA ALA A 193 36.67 10.34 -7.11
C ALA A 193 36.71 9.98 -5.61
N THR A 194 37.18 10.93 -4.77
CA THR A 194 37.18 10.74 -3.32
C THR A 194 35.75 10.77 -2.74
N GLU A 195 35.57 10.20 -1.55
CA GLU A 195 34.27 10.21 -0.85
C GLU A 195 33.78 11.64 -0.61
N GLU A 196 34.68 12.60 -0.27
CA GLU A 196 34.35 14.00 -0.08
C GLU A 196 33.81 14.62 -1.37
N LYS A 197 34.40 14.29 -2.52
CA LYS A 197 33.94 14.81 -3.82
C LYS A 197 32.58 14.21 -4.19
N ILE A 198 32.37 12.93 -3.95
CA ILE A 198 31.07 12.27 -4.17
C ILE A 198 30.01 12.93 -3.28
N LEU A 199 30.31 13.16 -2.00
CA LEU A 199 29.39 13.81 -1.07
C LEU A 199 29.05 15.24 -1.47
N GLU A 200 30.02 16.03 -1.90
CA GLU A 200 29.82 17.39 -2.42
C GLU A 200 28.83 17.40 -3.59
N VAL A 201 29.08 16.55 -4.60
CA VAL A 201 28.20 16.46 -5.77
C VAL A 201 26.81 15.96 -5.36
N ARG A 202 26.74 14.92 -4.51
CA ARG A 202 25.45 14.40 -4.01
C ARG A 202 24.61 15.46 -3.30
N LYS A 203 25.23 16.35 -2.49
CA LYS A 203 24.52 17.48 -1.86
C LYS A 203 23.88 18.40 -2.88
N GLN A 204 24.62 18.70 -3.97
CA GLN A 204 24.09 19.56 -5.05
C GLN A 204 22.91 18.86 -5.76
N LEU A 205 23.04 17.57 -6.09
CA LEU A 205 21.97 16.81 -6.71
C LEU A 205 20.71 16.73 -5.86
N MET A 206 20.88 16.51 -4.54
CA MET A 206 19.77 16.51 -3.58
C MET A 206 19.12 17.88 -3.41
N LYS A 207 19.89 18.97 -3.50
CA LYS A 207 19.32 20.33 -3.52
C LYS A 207 18.41 20.53 -4.73
N GLU A 208 18.80 20.06 -5.90
CA GLU A 208 17.99 20.13 -7.11
C GLU A 208 16.69 19.30 -7.00
N VAL A 209 16.75 18.13 -6.34
CA VAL A 209 15.57 17.33 -5.99
C VAL A 209 14.66 18.11 -5.04
N TYR A 210 15.22 18.75 -3.99
CA TYR A 210 14.43 19.55 -3.05
C TYR A 210 13.72 20.71 -3.77
N ASP A 211 14.42 21.44 -4.64
CA ASP A 211 13.86 22.55 -5.41
C ASP A 211 12.69 22.09 -6.31
N LEU A 212 12.87 20.95 -6.99
CA LEU A 212 11.81 20.36 -7.82
C LEU A 212 10.58 20.00 -7.00
N LEU A 213 10.77 19.40 -5.83
CA LEU A 213 9.67 19.05 -4.93
C LEU A 213 8.99 20.28 -4.36
N ALA A 214 9.76 21.28 -3.91
CA ALA A 214 9.20 22.53 -3.34
C ALA A 214 8.39 23.32 -4.39
N ILE A 215 8.84 23.36 -5.64
CA ILE A 215 8.11 23.97 -6.76
C ILE A 215 6.79 23.24 -7.03
N SER A 216 6.78 21.90 -6.92
CA SER A 216 5.65 21.07 -7.32
C SER A 216 4.62 20.83 -6.20
N LEU A 217 5.08 20.76 -4.96
CA LEU A 217 4.27 20.37 -3.79
C LEU A 217 4.08 21.49 -2.77
N GLY A 218 4.86 22.57 -2.85
CA GLY A 218 4.98 23.59 -1.81
C GLY A 218 6.09 23.26 -0.80
N THR A 219 6.46 24.23 0.01
CA THR A 219 7.50 24.07 1.03
C THR A 219 6.89 23.53 2.33
N PRO A 220 7.44 22.44 2.90
CA PRO A 220 6.96 21.91 4.18
C PRO A 220 7.08 22.96 5.29
N PRO A 221 6.06 23.11 6.15
CA PRO A 221 6.10 24.04 7.29
C PRO A 221 7.06 23.53 8.36
N GLU A 222 7.78 24.47 9.00
CA GLU A 222 8.63 24.19 10.16
C GLU A 222 7.88 24.41 11.48
N VAL A 223 7.06 25.47 11.54
CA VAL A 223 6.24 25.86 12.70
C VAL A 223 4.88 26.31 12.20
N PHE A 224 3.82 25.98 12.95
CA PHE A 224 2.45 26.37 12.64
C PHE A 224 1.59 26.44 13.90
N ASP A 225 0.46 27.11 13.79
CA ASP A 225 -0.59 27.12 14.80
C ASP A 225 -1.72 26.16 14.39
N PHE A 226 -2.37 25.53 15.38
CA PHE A 226 -3.47 24.63 15.15
C PHE A 226 -4.67 24.99 16.03
N SER A 227 -5.82 25.17 15.39
CA SER A 227 -7.08 25.47 16.09
C SER A 227 -8.20 24.60 15.58
N TYR A 228 -9.07 24.18 16.49
CA TYR A 228 -10.27 23.43 16.13
C TYR A 228 -11.42 23.68 17.13
N ARG A 229 -12.64 23.31 16.74
CA ARG A 229 -13.75 23.12 17.66
C ARG A 229 -14.07 21.63 17.73
N ASP A 230 -14.25 21.16 18.95
CA ASP A 230 -14.65 19.77 19.19
C ASP A 230 -16.17 19.54 19.00
N LYS A 231 -16.64 18.31 19.18
CA LYS A 231 -18.08 17.94 19.11
C LYS A 231 -18.93 18.71 20.12
N ASP A 232 -18.34 19.14 21.24
CA ASP A 232 -18.99 19.94 22.29
C ASP A 232 -18.99 21.45 21.97
N LYS A 233 -18.45 21.85 20.81
CA LYS A 233 -18.28 23.23 20.32
C LYS A 233 -17.27 24.07 21.11
N GLU A 234 -16.45 23.44 21.96
CA GLU A 234 -15.36 24.14 22.66
C GLU A 234 -14.23 24.48 21.69
N TYR A 235 -13.63 25.65 21.87
CA TYR A 235 -12.55 26.14 21.04
C TYR A 235 -11.20 25.79 21.67
N HIS A 236 -10.36 25.16 20.85
CA HIS A 236 -8.99 24.81 21.21
C HIS A 236 -8.01 25.51 20.31
N HIS A 237 -6.90 26.02 20.88
CA HIS A 237 -5.86 26.73 20.15
C HIS A 237 -4.49 26.37 20.70
N TYR A 238 -3.59 26.01 19.80
CA TYR A 238 -2.21 25.64 20.10
C TYR A 238 -1.28 26.44 19.19
N GLU A 239 -0.29 27.09 19.77
CA GLU A 239 0.64 27.96 19.06
C GLU A 239 2.02 27.32 18.93
N ASN A 240 2.76 27.71 17.89
CA ASN A 240 4.18 27.35 17.69
C ASN A 240 4.46 25.85 17.70
N LEU A 241 3.57 25.04 17.14
CA LEU A 241 3.78 23.62 16.99
C LEU A 241 4.77 23.33 15.86
N THR A 242 5.70 22.42 16.10
CA THR A 242 6.48 21.77 15.03
C THR A 242 5.77 20.48 14.60
N PRO A 243 6.06 19.93 13.41
CA PRO A 243 5.49 18.65 13.00
C PRO A 243 5.72 17.51 14.00
N GLN A 244 6.89 17.48 14.65
CA GLN A 244 7.21 16.48 15.67
C GLN A 244 6.45 16.69 16.98
N THR A 245 6.31 17.95 17.43
CA THR A 245 5.51 18.26 18.64
C THR A 245 4.03 17.99 18.40
N PHE A 246 3.54 18.29 17.21
CA PHE A 246 2.17 17.95 16.81
C PHE A 246 1.97 16.42 16.80
N TYR A 247 2.87 15.64 16.18
CA TYR A 247 2.81 14.19 16.20
C TYR A 247 2.76 13.65 17.64
N LYS A 248 3.67 14.10 18.49
CA LYS A 248 3.76 13.64 19.88
C LYS A 248 2.50 13.97 20.68
N GLN A 249 1.91 15.14 20.48
CA GLN A 249 0.78 15.61 21.26
C GLN A 249 -0.56 15.06 20.78
N PHE A 250 -0.78 14.95 19.46
CA PHE A 250 -2.07 14.61 18.88
C PHE A 250 -2.16 13.14 18.40
N VAL A 251 -1.06 12.57 17.91
CA VAL A 251 -1.01 11.16 17.51
C VAL A 251 -0.52 10.30 18.67
N GLY A 252 0.65 10.60 19.21
CA GLY A 252 1.22 10.00 20.43
C GLY A 252 1.39 8.48 20.38
N LEU A 253 1.45 7.87 19.17
CA LEU A 253 1.67 6.44 19.01
C LEU A 253 3.16 6.13 19.00
N ASP A 254 3.56 5.11 19.75
CA ASP A 254 4.88 4.49 19.63
C ASP A 254 4.85 3.48 18.48
N LEU A 255 5.33 3.91 17.30
CA LEU A 255 5.27 3.08 16.09
C LEU A 255 6.20 1.86 16.15
N ASP A 256 7.17 1.85 17.07
CA ASP A 256 8.03 0.69 17.30
C ASP A 256 7.27 -0.46 17.98
N GLN A 257 6.06 -0.21 18.50
CA GLN A 257 5.18 -1.25 19.04
C GLN A 257 4.35 -1.98 17.98
N TYR A 258 4.50 -1.61 16.71
CA TYR A 258 3.78 -2.25 15.62
C TYR A 258 4.69 -3.15 14.78
N VAL A 259 4.12 -4.22 14.25
CA VAL A 259 4.82 -5.17 13.38
C VAL A 259 4.01 -5.47 12.13
N SER A 260 4.73 -5.62 11.03
CA SER A 260 4.16 -6.09 9.77
C SER A 260 4.09 -7.61 9.77
N ILE A 261 2.88 -8.15 9.70
CA ILE A 261 2.59 -9.58 9.57
C ILE A 261 2.22 -9.85 8.12
N ILE A 262 2.83 -10.85 7.51
CA ILE A 262 2.49 -11.26 6.15
C ILE A 262 1.94 -12.69 6.10
N ASN A 263 1.20 -12.97 5.05
CA ASN A 263 0.86 -14.33 4.65
C ASN A 263 1.34 -14.58 3.22
N ALA A 264 2.51 -15.20 3.10
CA ALA A 264 3.13 -15.62 1.86
C ALA A 264 3.38 -17.13 1.91
N PRO A 265 2.42 -17.95 1.41
CA PRO A 265 2.45 -19.42 1.57
C PRO A 265 3.34 -20.12 0.53
N THR A 266 4.43 -19.49 0.10
CA THR A 266 5.38 -20.04 -0.88
C THR A 266 6.43 -20.90 -0.19
N ALA A 267 6.93 -21.93 -0.88
CA ALA A 267 7.85 -22.91 -0.28
C ALA A 267 9.18 -22.30 0.20
N ASP A 268 9.61 -21.19 -0.40
CA ASP A 268 10.83 -20.46 -0.05
C ASP A 268 10.65 -19.53 1.16
N LYS A 269 9.42 -19.36 1.65
CA LYS A 269 9.09 -18.50 2.79
C LYS A 269 8.39 -19.26 3.93
N PRO A 270 9.09 -20.14 4.66
CA PRO A 270 8.52 -20.81 5.83
C PRO A 270 7.82 -19.87 6.81
N TYR A 271 6.73 -20.33 7.41
CA TYR A 271 6.03 -19.60 8.47
C TYR A 271 6.88 -19.48 9.75
N ASN A 272 6.52 -18.53 10.60
CA ASN A 272 7.22 -18.21 11.85
C ASN A 272 8.71 -17.87 11.63
N ARG A 273 8.98 -17.15 10.55
CA ARG A 273 10.28 -16.57 10.21
C ARG A 273 10.12 -15.10 9.84
N SER A 274 11.14 -14.31 10.16
CA SER A 274 11.19 -12.91 9.73
C SER A 274 11.89 -12.77 8.38
N TYR A 275 11.41 -11.78 7.60
CA TYR A 275 11.90 -11.48 6.25
C TYR A 275 12.13 -9.99 6.09
N THR A 276 13.08 -9.64 5.24
CA THR A 276 13.28 -8.31 4.70
C THR A 276 13.55 -8.42 3.20
N VAL A 277 13.42 -7.33 2.48
CA VAL A 277 13.70 -7.29 1.04
C VAL A 277 14.85 -6.34 0.78
N GLU A 278 15.84 -6.80 0.03
CA GLU A 278 17.00 -5.99 -0.32
C GLU A 278 16.57 -4.74 -1.14
N MET A 279 17.19 -3.61 -0.89
CA MET A 279 16.89 -2.32 -1.55
C MET A 279 15.44 -1.81 -1.37
N LEU A 280 14.69 -2.37 -0.44
CA LEU A 280 13.35 -1.89 -0.11
C LEU A 280 13.39 -0.95 1.09
N GLY A 281 12.99 0.30 0.88
CA GLY A 281 12.99 1.35 1.90
C GLY A 281 12.87 2.74 1.30
N ASN A 282 12.91 3.76 2.15
CA ASN A 282 12.90 5.17 1.73
C ASN A 282 13.92 6.03 2.48
N VAL A 283 14.13 5.82 3.77
CA VAL A 283 15.03 6.63 4.59
C VAL A 283 16.34 5.87 4.85
N VAL A 284 17.47 6.47 4.49
CA VAL A 284 18.78 5.90 4.79
C VAL A 284 19.00 5.93 6.32
N GLY A 285 19.23 4.75 6.90
CA GLY A 285 19.34 4.60 8.36
C GLY A 285 18.00 4.62 9.11
N GLY A 286 16.86 4.61 8.38
CA GLY A 286 15.53 4.46 8.96
C GLY A 286 15.20 3.03 9.37
N THR A 287 13.95 2.81 9.80
CA THR A 287 13.43 1.49 10.16
C THR A 287 13.44 0.57 8.92
N PRO A 288 14.14 -0.56 8.96
CA PRO A 288 14.13 -1.51 7.87
C PRO A 288 12.73 -2.10 7.66
N VAL A 289 12.33 -2.31 6.42
CA VAL A 289 11.10 -3.07 6.13
C VAL A 289 11.32 -4.50 6.59
N LYS A 290 10.49 -4.95 7.54
CA LYS A 290 10.62 -6.28 8.16
C LYS A 290 9.24 -6.91 8.37
N TYR A 291 9.12 -8.17 8.02
CA TYR A 291 7.90 -8.93 8.09
C TYR A 291 8.04 -10.17 8.97
N LEU A 292 6.96 -10.59 9.63
CA LEU A 292 6.80 -11.93 10.16
C LEU A 292 5.79 -12.70 9.28
N ASN A 293 6.20 -13.82 8.69
CA ASN A 293 5.30 -14.67 7.91
C ASN A 293 4.57 -15.65 8.81
N VAL A 294 3.23 -15.66 8.73
CA VAL A 294 2.39 -16.54 9.55
C VAL A 294 1.31 -17.23 8.71
N GLU A 295 0.75 -18.31 9.23
CA GLU A 295 -0.43 -18.97 8.67
C GLU A 295 -1.66 -18.04 8.71
N MET A 296 -2.61 -18.22 7.79
CA MET A 296 -3.75 -17.34 7.63
C MET A 296 -4.68 -17.28 8.86
N ASP A 297 -4.85 -18.39 9.55
CA ASP A 297 -5.63 -18.42 10.79
C ASP A 297 -5.02 -17.54 11.88
N THR A 298 -3.70 -17.56 12.02
CA THR A 298 -2.95 -16.65 12.92
C THR A 298 -3.07 -15.21 12.48
N PHE A 299 -2.93 -14.93 11.20
CA PHE A 299 -3.06 -13.62 10.60
C PHE A 299 -4.43 -12.99 10.92
N LYS A 300 -5.53 -13.72 10.66
CA LYS A 300 -6.90 -13.27 10.96
C LYS A 300 -7.14 -13.10 12.47
N LYS A 301 -6.62 -14.00 13.28
CA LYS A 301 -6.72 -13.90 14.75
C LYS A 301 -6.09 -12.61 15.28
N LEU A 302 -4.90 -12.27 14.82
CA LEU A 302 -4.22 -11.03 15.22
C LEU A 302 -5.01 -9.79 14.78
N ALA A 303 -5.59 -9.80 13.59
CA ALA A 303 -6.44 -8.72 13.10
C ALA A 303 -7.71 -8.57 13.97
N ILE A 304 -8.39 -9.67 14.31
CA ILE A 304 -9.58 -9.64 15.17
C ILE A 304 -9.23 -9.07 16.55
N GLN A 305 -8.14 -9.53 17.17
CA GLN A 305 -7.71 -9.05 18.49
C GLN A 305 -7.49 -7.53 18.51
N GLN A 306 -6.89 -6.95 17.48
CA GLN A 306 -6.68 -5.50 17.41
C GLN A 306 -8.00 -4.74 17.23
N LEU A 307 -8.90 -5.23 16.36
CA LEU A 307 -10.23 -4.62 16.18
C LEU A 307 -11.08 -4.70 17.47
N GLU A 308 -10.99 -5.79 18.23
CA GLU A 308 -11.65 -5.94 19.55
C GLU A 308 -11.16 -4.92 20.59
N GLN A 309 -9.91 -4.45 20.46
CA GLN A 309 -9.35 -3.38 21.29
C GLN A 309 -9.70 -1.98 20.77
N GLY A 310 -10.52 -1.88 19.74
CA GLY A 310 -10.97 -0.60 19.19
C GLY A 310 -9.95 0.09 18.29
N GLU A 311 -8.95 -0.63 17.77
CA GLU A 311 -7.90 -0.07 16.93
C GLU A 311 -8.00 -0.60 15.50
N SER A 312 -8.03 0.33 14.54
CA SER A 312 -8.06 0.01 13.11
C SER A 312 -6.69 -0.48 12.60
N ILE A 313 -6.70 -1.20 11.46
CA ILE A 313 -5.53 -1.93 10.98
C ILE A 313 -5.17 -1.49 9.57
N TRP A 314 -3.94 -1.01 9.38
CA TRP A 314 -3.36 -0.90 8.05
C TRP A 314 -3.17 -2.30 7.44
N PHE A 315 -3.65 -2.50 6.20
CA PHE A 315 -3.47 -3.77 5.51
C PHE A 315 -3.17 -3.58 4.03
N GLY A 316 -2.42 -4.53 3.47
CA GLY A 316 -2.02 -4.56 2.06
C GLY A 316 -2.60 -5.77 1.33
N CYS A 317 -3.13 -5.55 0.13
CA CYS A 317 -3.82 -6.56 -0.67
C CYS A 317 -3.66 -6.34 -2.17
N ASP A 318 -4.14 -7.30 -2.97
CA ASP A 318 -4.35 -7.13 -4.41
C ASP A 318 -5.80 -6.74 -4.70
N VAL A 319 -6.11 -5.46 -4.56
CA VAL A 319 -7.48 -4.94 -4.68
C VAL A 319 -8.10 -5.14 -6.06
N GLY A 320 -7.29 -5.37 -7.09
CA GLY A 320 -7.76 -5.59 -8.46
C GLY A 320 -8.46 -6.93 -8.68
N GLN A 321 -8.29 -7.88 -7.77
CA GLN A 321 -8.80 -9.24 -7.89
C GLN A 321 -10.24 -9.34 -7.35
N PHE A 322 -11.16 -9.84 -8.17
CA PHE A 322 -12.56 -10.12 -7.79
C PHE A 322 -13.22 -9.01 -6.97
N SER A 323 -13.00 -7.76 -7.35
CA SER A 323 -13.54 -6.59 -6.67
C SER A 323 -14.26 -5.64 -7.63
N GLY A 324 -15.32 -4.99 -7.17
CA GLY A 324 -16.11 -4.01 -7.93
C GLY A 324 -16.01 -2.61 -7.31
N ARG A 325 -15.56 -1.64 -8.08
CA ARG A 325 -15.41 -0.25 -7.60
C ARG A 325 -16.75 0.44 -7.37
N ASP A 326 -17.76 0.07 -8.13
CA ASP A 326 -19.13 0.56 -8.05
C ASP A 326 -19.90 -0.04 -6.88
N THR A 327 -19.70 -1.34 -6.63
CA THR A 327 -20.36 -2.07 -5.55
C THR A 327 -19.64 -1.94 -4.21
N GLY A 328 -18.33 -1.68 -4.22
CA GLY A 328 -17.47 -1.79 -3.03
C GLY A 328 -17.37 -3.20 -2.48
N LEU A 329 -17.60 -4.23 -3.30
CA LEU A 329 -17.52 -5.62 -2.88
C LEU A 329 -16.22 -6.27 -3.34
N MET A 330 -15.54 -6.94 -2.42
CA MET A 330 -14.36 -7.78 -2.59
C MET A 330 -14.76 -9.21 -2.18
N ALA A 331 -15.12 -10.07 -3.14
CA ALA A 331 -15.61 -11.41 -2.85
C ALA A 331 -15.23 -12.37 -3.98
N MET A 332 -14.87 -13.62 -3.63
CA MET A 332 -14.44 -14.63 -4.61
C MET A 332 -15.49 -14.95 -5.65
N ASP A 333 -16.76 -14.81 -5.31
CA ASP A 333 -17.91 -15.03 -6.19
C ASP A 333 -18.50 -13.73 -6.79
N HIS A 334 -17.78 -12.60 -6.68
CA HIS A 334 -18.23 -11.30 -7.25
C HIS A 334 -18.42 -11.35 -8.77
N TYR A 335 -17.57 -12.13 -9.45
CA TYR A 335 -17.65 -12.38 -10.90
C TYR A 335 -17.76 -13.87 -11.19
N ASP A 336 -18.83 -14.31 -11.86
CA ASP A 336 -18.97 -15.67 -12.38
C ASP A 336 -18.20 -15.84 -13.70
N LEU A 337 -16.86 -15.81 -13.61
CA LEU A 337 -15.99 -16.00 -14.77
C LEU A 337 -16.09 -17.40 -15.35
N LYS A 338 -16.34 -18.42 -14.50
CA LYS A 338 -16.49 -19.79 -14.94
C LYS A 338 -17.77 -19.97 -15.77
N GLY A 339 -18.88 -19.41 -15.31
CA GLY A 339 -20.14 -19.42 -16.05
C GLY A 339 -20.08 -18.66 -17.37
N LEU A 340 -19.41 -17.49 -17.37
CA LEU A 340 -19.29 -16.65 -18.57
C LEU A 340 -18.31 -17.20 -19.59
N LEU A 341 -17.10 -17.57 -19.17
CA LEU A 341 -15.97 -17.89 -20.06
C LEU A 341 -15.74 -19.40 -20.23
N GLY A 342 -16.32 -20.23 -19.34
CA GLY A 342 -16.02 -21.66 -19.27
C GLY A 342 -14.61 -21.97 -18.76
N LEU A 343 -13.93 -20.98 -18.13
CA LEU A 343 -12.56 -21.11 -17.61
C LEU A 343 -12.59 -21.15 -16.08
N ASP A 344 -11.81 -22.06 -15.53
CA ASP A 344 -11.66 -22.25 -14.09
C ASP A 344 -10.22 -21.87 -13.72
N PHE A 345 -10.05 -20.70 -13.10
CA PHE A 345 -8.75 -20.19 -12.67
C PHE A 345 -8.38 -20.80 -11.32
N LYS A 346 -7.38 -21.69 -11.29
CA LYS A 346 -7.10 -22.58 -10.15
C LYS A 346 -5.75 -22.37 -9.47
N LEU A 347 -5.04 -21.30 -9.81
CA LEU A 347 -3.79 -21.01 -9.12
C LEU A 347 -4.05 -20.79 -7.63
N SER A 348 -3.31 -21.49 -6.78
CA SER A 348 -3.29 -21.21 -5.35
C SER A 348 -2.70 -19.83 -5.06
N LYS A 349 -2.87 -19.32 -3.84
CA LYS A 349 -2.23 -18.05 -3.41
C LYS A 349 -0.71 -18.11 -3.58
N ALA A 350 -0.09 -19.26 -3.28
CA ALA A 350 1.34 -19.49 -3.51
C ALA A 350 1.69 -19.39 -4.99
N ASP A 351 0.97 -20.13 -5.85
CA ASP A 351 1.22 -20.12 -7.29
C ASP A 351 1.03 -18.73 -7.89
N ARG A 352 0.01 -17.96 -7.45
CA ARG A 352 -0.20 -16.59 -7.92
C ARG A 352 0.98 -15.66 -7.59
N LEU A 353 1.57 -15.79 -6.41
CA LEU A 353 2.78 -15.05 -6.03
C LEU A 353 3.98 -15.48 -6.88
N GLU A 354 4.20 -16.79 -7.05
CA GLU A 354 5.35 -17.31 -7.78
C GLU A 354 5.28 -17.03 -9.29
N TYR A 355 4.08 -17.07 -9.88
CA TYR A 355 3.88 -16.83 -11.31
C TYR A 355 3.55 -15.37 -11.65
N GLY A 356 3.53 -14.47 -10.66
CA GLY A 356 3.30 -13.05 -10.88
C GLY A 356 1.86 -12.68 -11.26
N GLU A 357 0.88 -13.52 -10.92
CA GLU A 357 -0.54 -13.25 -11.16
C GLU A 357 -1.15 -12.33 -10.10
N SER A 358 -0.61 -12.34 -8.90
CA SER A 358 -1.05 -11.48 -7.80
C SER A 358 0.10 -11.07 -6.92
N LEU A 359 0.06 -9.82 -6.47
CA LEU A 359 0.98 -9.26 -5.49
C LEU A 359 0.29 -8.06 -4.81
N MET A 360 0.87 -7.54 -3.74
CA MET A 360 0.30 -6.38 -3.07
C MET A 360 0.34 -5.14 -3.98
N THR A 361 -0.82 -4.60 -4.31
CA THR A 361 -0.97 -3.44 -5.21
C THR A 361 -1.62 -2.24 -4.54
N HIS A 362 -2.22 -2.44 -3.34
CA HIS A 362 -3.00 -1.41 -2.67
C HIS A 362 -2.98 -1.62 -1.15
N ALA A 363 -3.02 -0.51 -0.41
CA ALA A 363 -3.21 -0.53 1.03
C ALA A 363 -4.47 0.23 1.43
N MET A 364 -5.17 -0.31 2.41
CA MET A 364 -6.42 0.23 2.99
C MET A 364 -6.43 0.02 4.49
N VAL A 365 -7.57 0.30 5.15
CA VAL A 365 -7.73 0.15 6.60
C VAL A 365 -8.87 -0.80 6.91
N LEU A 366 -8.61 -1.83 7.74
CA LEU A 366 -9.69 -2.61 8.35
C LEU A 366 -10.27 -1.83 9.53
N THR A 367 -11.57 -1.58 9.48
CA THR A 367 -12.31 -0.82 10.51
C THR A 367 -13.42 -1.62 11.16
N GLY A 368 -13.59 -2.87 10.76
CA GLY A 368 -14.59 -3.76 11.38
C GLY A 368 -14.52 -5.18 10.85
N VAL A 369 -15.21 -6.07 11.55
CA VAL A 369 -15.36 -7.48 11.20
C VAL A 369 -16.72 -8.00 11.66
N ASP A 370 -17.34 -8.86 10.88
CA ASP A 370 -18.52 -9.58 11.30
C ASP A 370 -18.14 -11.00 11.76
N LEU A 371 -18.40 -11.31 13.01
CA LEU A 371 -18.12 -12.59 13.65
C LEU A 371 -19.42 -13.37 13.87
N VAL A 372 -19.55 -14.52 13.23
CA VAL A 372 -20.66 -15.47 13.46
C VAL A 372 -20.11 -16.71 14.16
N ASN A 373 -20.60 -16.96 15.37
CA ASN A 373 -20.08 -18.04 16.22
C ASN A 373 -18.55 -17.96 16.43
N GLY A 374 -18.00 -16.75 16.56
CA GLY A 374 -16.58 -16.51 16.77
C GLY A 374 -15.70 -16.68 15.51
N LYS A 375 -16.29 -16.86 14.34
CA LYS A 375 -15.57 -16.95 13.05
C LYS A 375 -15.86 -15.74 12.21
N PRO A 376 -14.85 -15.15 11.56
CA PRO A 376 -15.05 -14.04 10.63
C PRO A 376 -15.84 -14.51 9.39
N THR A 377 -16.74 -13.67 8.92
CA THR A 377 -17.53 -13.90 7.72
C THR A 377 -17.25 -12.82 6.67
N ARG A 378 -17.02 -11.58 7.13
CA ARG A 378 -16.70 -10.43 6.29
C ARG A 378 -16.03 -9.33 7.09
N TRP A 379 -15.32 -8.45 6.40
CA TRP A 379 -14.52 -7.38 6.97
C TRP A 379 -14.97 -6.04 6.40
N LYS A 380 -14.96 -5.00 7.23
CA LYS A 380 -15.21 -3.62 6.82
C LYS A 380 -13.89 -2.97 6.45
N VAL A 381 -13.84 -2.40 5.27
CA VAL A 381 -12.64 -1.79 4.70
C VAL A 381 -12.89 -0.30 4.43
N GLU A 382 -12.07 0.58 5.01
CA GLU A 382 -12.00 1.98 4.61
C GLU A 382 -10.99 2.11 3.46
N ASN A 383 -11.50 2.51 2.27
CA ASN A 383 -10.65 2.78 1.12
C ASN A 383 -10.26 4.27 1.07
N SER A 384 -9.36 4.65 0.17
CA SER A 384 -8.93 6.04 -0.06
C SER A 384 -9.32 6.56 -1.43
N TRP A 385 -10.50 6.16 -1.93
CA TRP A 385 -11.01 6.59 -3.26
C TRP A 385 -12.21 7.53 -3.17
N GLY A 386 -12.48 8.08 -1.97
CA GLY A 386 -13.55 9.01 -1.70
C GLY A 386 -14.92 8.33 -1.56
N GLU A 387 -15.89 9.07 -1.07
CA GLU A 387 -17.23 8.60 -0.66
C GLU A 387 -18.06 7.99 -1.80
N LYS A 388 -17.75 8.28 -3.06
CA LYS A 388 -18.48 7.73 -4.22
C LYS A 388 -18.09 6.29 -4.59
N SER A 389 -17.10 5.71 -3.94
CA SER A 389 -16.61 4.35 -4.16
C SER A 389 -17.18 3.44 -3.10
N GLY A 390 -17.91 2.40 -3.46
CA GLY A 390 -18.57 1.52 -2.51
C GLY A 390 -19.71 2.19 -1.74
N VAL A 391 -19.87 1.87 -0.47
CA VAL A 391 -20.89 2.47 0.42
C VAL A 391 -20.22 3.56 1.26
N ASP A 392 -20.44 4.82 0.91
CA ASP A 392 -19.83 6.00 1.56
C ASP A 392 -18.29 5.93 1.65
N GLY A 393 -17.64 5.28 0.66
CA GLY A 393 -16.19 5.08 0.62
C GLY A 393 -15.71 3.81 1.29
N PHE A 394 -16.60 3.07 1.98
CA PHE A 394 -16.30 1.78 2.60
C PHE A 394 -16.61 0.62 1.66
N TRP A 395 -15.82 -0.44 1.83
CA TRP A 395 -15.96 -1.65 1.05
C TRP A 395 -16.22 -2.85 1.97
N MET A 396 -16.93 -3.84 1.43
CA MET A 396 -17.19 -5.12 2.07
C MET A 396 -16.21 -6.15 1.51
N MET A 397 -15.46 -6.83 2.37
CA MET A 397 -14.54 -7.87 1.97
C MET A 397 -15.00 -9.21 2.58
N SER A 398 -15.28 -10.22 1.75
CA SER A 398 -15.60 -11.56 2.25
C SER A 398 -14.38 -12.21 2.91
N ASP A 399 -14.59 -13.12 3.85
CA ASP A 399 -13.48 -13.81 4.54
C ASP A 399 -12.64 -14.67 3.59
N GLU A 400 -13.28 -15.31 2.61
CA GLU A 400 -12.58 -16.07 1.57
C GLU A 400 -11.70 -15.18 0.68
N TRP A 401 -12.13 -13.93 0.40
CA TRP A 401 -11.31 -12.98 -0.34
C TRP A 401 -10.10 -12.54 0.48
N MET A 402 -10.27 -12.33 1.78
CA MET A 402 -9.15 -12.03 2.68
C MET A 402 -8.11 -13.14 2.66
N ASP A 403 -8.52 -14.41 2.67
CA ASP A 403 -7.61 -15.55 2.58
C ASP A 403 -6.75 -15.51 1.32
N GLU A 404 -7.35 -15.16 0.19
CA GLU A 404 -6.73 -15.31 -1.12
C GLU A 404 -5.90 -14.11 -1.56
N PHE A 405 -6.31 -12.87 -1.22
CA PHE A 405 -5.72 -11.65 -1.77
C PHE A 405 -5.22 -10.62 -0.75
N THR A 406 -5.30 -10.89 0.54
CA THR A 406 -4.65 -10.08 1.57
C THR A 406 -3.28 -10.64 1.89
N TYR A 407 -2.26 -9.80 1.83
CA TYR A 407 -0.85 -10.21 1.98
C TYR A 407 -0.21 -9.67 3.24
N GLN A 408 -0.67 -8.54 3.78
CA GLN A 408 -0.04 -7.88 4.93
C GLN A 408 -1.08 -7.20 5.82
N ILE A 409 -0.88 -7.29 7.14
CA ILE A 409 -1.53 -6.46 8.16
C ILE A 409 -0.47 -5.89 9.09
N VAL A 410 -0.81 -4.80 9.77
CA VAL A 410 0.02 -4.20 10.80
C VAL A 410 -0.69 -4.28 12.14
N VAL A 411 -0.07 -4.95 13.09
CA VAL A 411 -0.64 -5.18 14.41
C VAL A 411 0.33 -4.83 15.52
N ARG A 412 -0.17 -4.62 16.74
CA ARG A 412 0.66 -4.39 17.92
C ARG A 412 1.42 -5.64 18.32
N LYS A 413 2.66 -5.45 18.77
CA LYS A 413 3.54 -6.51 19.30
C LYS A 413 2.91 -7.27 20.47
N GLU A 414 2.09 -6.61 21.28
CA GLU A 414 1.45 -7.21 22.45
C GLU A 414 0.48 -8.36 22.13
N PHE A 415 -0.01 -8.44 20.88
CA PHE A 415 -0.87 -9.55 20.43
C PHE A 415 -0.08 -10.77 19.97
N LEU A 416 1.23 -10.63 19.76
CA LEU A 416 2.09 -11.74 19.36
C LEU A 416 2.43 -12.61 20.56
N THR A 417 2.51 -13.93 20.34
CA THR A 417 3.06 -14.85 21.34
C THR A 417 4.57 -14.61 21.53
N ALA A 418 5.12 -15.07 22.65
CA ALA A 418 6.56 -14.97 22.89
C ALA A 418 7.40 -15.63 21.78
N GLU A 419 6.92 -16.74 21.19
CA GLU A 419 7.56 -17.43 20.09
C GLU A 419 7.52 -16.58 18.80
N GLN A 420 6.40 -15.95 18.49
CA GLN A 420 6.25 -15.06 17.34
C GLN A 420 7.12 -13.81 17.48
N LEU A 421 7.20 -13.21 18.68
CA LEU A 421 8.09 -12.08 18.95
C LEU A 421 9.56 -12.49 18.76
N ALA A 422 9.97 -13.63 19.30
CA ALA A 422 11.32 -14.15 19.14
C ALA A 422 11.65 -14.42 17.65
N ALA A 423 10.68 -14.92 16.88
CA ALA A 423 10.83 -15.12 15.44
C ALA A 423 10.95 -13.79 14.69
N PHE A 424 10.15 -12.79 15.06
CA PHE A 424 10.22 -11.44 14.49
C PHE A 424 11.56 -10.77 14.83
N ASP A 425 12.04 -10.86 16.07
CA ASP A 425 13.28 -10.22 16.52
C ASP A 425 14.55 -10.91 15.99
N SER A 426 14.42 -12.13 15.46
CA SER A 426 15.56 -12.84 14.85
C SER A 426 16.09 -12.11 13.61
N GLU A 427 17.31 -12.46 13.19
CA GLU A 427 17.90 -11.97 11.94
C GLU A 427 16.98 -12.34 10.75
N PRO A 428 16.50 -11.37 9.97
CA PRO A 428 15.56 -11.65 8.89
C PRO A 428 16.25 -12.34 7.71
N ILE A 429 15.51 -13.23 7.05
CA ILE A 429 15.91 -13.78 5.75
C ILE A 429 15.78 -12.65 4.71
N VAL A 430 16.88 -12.36 4.01
CA VAL A 430 16.91 -11.31 2.99
C VAL A 430 16.40 -11.84 1.66
N LEU A 431 15.29 -11.28 1.18
CA LEU A 431 14.71 -11.59 -0.12
C LEU A 431 15.33 -10.70 -1.19
N ALA A 432 15.31 -11.16 -2.44
CA ALA A 432 15.81 -10.38 -3.57
C ALA A 432 14.94 -9.12 -3.82
N PRO A 433 15.47 -8.03 -4.41
CA PRO A 433 14.72 -6.80 -4.66
C PRO A 433 13.44 -6.99 -5.50
N TRP A 434 13.39 -8.03 -6.30
CA TRP A 434 12.25 -8.40 -7.18
C TRP A 434 11.36 -9.49 -6.60
N ASP A 435 11.50 -9.83 -5.32
CA ASP A 435 10.56 -10.74 -4.67
C ASP A 435 9.15 -10.11 -4.61
N PRO A 436 8.08 -10.91 -4.79
CA PRO A 436 6.70 -10.42 -4.70
C PRO A 436 6.40 -9.65 -3.41
N MET A 437 7.04 -10.02 -2.29
CA MET A 437 6.87 -9.32 -1.01
C MET A 437 7.58 -7.96 -0.95
N GLY A 438 8.39 -7.61 -1.95
CA GLY A 438 8.94 -6.27 -2.16
C GLY A 438 8.02 -5.32 -2.92
N SER A 439 6.84 -5.78 -3.31
CA SER A 439 5.85 -4.93 -3.98
C SER A 439 5.42 -3.77 -3.08
N LEU A 440 5.21 -2.60 -3.70
CA LEU A 440 4.78 -1.38 -3.00
C LEU A 440 3.28 -1.16 -3.24
N ALA A 441 2.54 -0.92 -2.18
CA ALA A 441 1.12 -0.58 -2.22
C ALA A 441 0.88 0.83 -2.75
#